data_a00fa53208098de5170112487daa4eb4
#
_entry.id   a00fa53208098de5170112487daa4eb4
#
_cell.length_a   1.000
_cell.length_b   1.000
_cell.length_c   1.000
_cell.angle_alpha   90.00
_cell.angle_beta   90.00
_cell.angle_gamma   90.00
#
_symmetry.space_group_name_H-M   'P 1'
#
loop_
_entity.id
_entity.type
_entity.pdbx_description
1 polymer ?
#
loop_
_entity_poly.entity_id
_entity_poly.type
_entity_poly.pdbx_seq_one_letter_code
_entity_poly.pdbx_strand_id
1 'polypeptide(L)'
;IELFLEVYDVFPNIILGVNLIDEARKINLEINKEKLEEALGVPVIFLSTKTKEGVNELLDTIYQYNNREYIDILHTKKLQNYLDWARDKIPRNMLIYALFHDDYVPVNNNKRLSFFRHYISKMDVVESYHNCAKNIIANVLDSRNVKEKKSDKILNFLFSSKFTSIPILIVFLFFILWVSISFSNEPSNWLFSFFLKTEQPLIKVLSFIPEFIFNPLFYGGYR
;
A
#
# COMPACT_ATOMS: atom_id res chain seq x y z
N ILE A 1 2.50 5.55 -11.16
CA ILE A 1 3.22 5.69 -12.46
C ILE A 1 4.59 5.00 -12.40
N GLU A 2 5.39 5.12 -11.34
CA GLU A 2 6.71 4.46 -11.22
C GLU A 2 6.62 2.96 -11.50
N LEU A 3 5.79 2.24 -10.75
CA LEU A 3 5.58 0.79 -10.96
C LEU A 3 5.12 0.47 -12.39
N PHE A 4 4.29 1.33 -12.98
CA PHE A 4 3.89 1.16 -14.37
C PHE A 4 5.08 1.24 -15.31
N LEU A 5 5.97 2.22 -15.15
CA LEU A 5 7.16 2.39 -15.98
C LEU A 5 8.12 1.21 -15.86
N GLU A 6 8.31 0.66 -14.67
CA GLU A 6 9.12 -0.55 -14.43
C GLU A 6 8.56 -1.76 -15.19
N VAL A 7 7.23 -1.96 -15.12
CA VAL A 7 6.58 -3.06 -15.83
C VAL A 7 6.60 -2.83 -17.35
N TYR A 8 6.39 -1.59 -17.79
CA TYR A 8 6.37 -1.22 -19.22
C TYR A 8 7.70 -1.45 -19.92
N ASP A 9 8.83 -1.18 -19.27
CA ASP A 9 10.15 -1.45 -19.80
C ASP A 9 10.42 -2.95 -20.05
N VAL A 10 9.77 -3.81 -19.25
CA VAL A 10 9.90 -5.28 -19.40
C VAL A 10 8.81 -5.85 -20.32
N PHE A 11 7.59 -5.34 -20.19
CA PHE A 11 6.41 -5.76 -20.95
C PHE A 11 5.72 -4.56 -21.57
N PRO A 12 6.11 -4.15 -22.79
CA PRO A 12 5.57 -2.93 -23.40
C PRO A 12 4.10 -3.04 -23.81
N ASN A 13 3.57 -4.24 -23.89
CA ASN A 13 2.18 -4.49 -24.28
C ASN A 13 1.24 -4.51 -23.09
N ILE A 14 0.97 -3.34 -22.51
CA ILE A 14 0.17 -3.16 -21.30
C ILE A 14 -0.85 -2.03 -21.44
N ILE A 15 -1.86 -2.05 -20.58
CA ILE A 15 -2.88 -1.01 -20.44
C ILE A 15 -2.74 -0.44 -19.02
N LEU A 16 -2.82 0.89 -18.88
CA LEU A 16 -2.80 1.54 -17.58
C LEU A 16 -4.21 1.73 -17.03
N GLY A 17 -4.56 1.01 -15.97
CA GLY A 17 -5.78 1.27 -15.21
C GLY A 17 -5.50 2.21 -14.03
N VAL A 18 -6.06 3.42 -14.04
CA VAL A 18 -5.98 4.37 -12.93
C VAL A 18 -7.21 4.24 -12.05
N ASN A 19 -7.05 3.57 -10.92
CA ASN A 19 -8.14 3.31 -9.98
C ASN A 19 -8.36 4.48 -8.99
N LEU A 20 -9.51 4.45 -8.28
CA LEU A 20 -9.92 5.44 -7.28
C LEU A 20 -10.21 6.83 -7.88
N ILE A 21 -10.68 6.89 -9.13
CA ILE A 21 -10.99 8.17 -9.78
C ILE A 21 -12.13 8.92 -9.06
N ASP A 22 -13.04 8.20 -8.41
CA ASP A 22 -14.09 8.78 -7.57
C ASP A 22 -13.53 9.53 -6.34
N GLU A 23 -12.44 9.06 -5.75
CA GLU A 23 -11.75 9.74 -4.65
C GLU A 23 -10.96 10.95 -5.16
N ALA A 24 -10.30 10.84 -6.32
CA ALA A 24 -9.62 11.96 -6.95
C ALA A 24 -10.59 13.14 -7.22
N ARG A 25 -11.76 12.86 -7.77
CA ARG A 25 -12.82 13.88 -7.99
C ARG A 25 -13.31 14.53 -6.71
N LYS A 26 -13.43 13.78 -5.60
CA LYS A 26 -13.85 14.34 -4.30
C LYS A 26 -12.89 15.41 -3.75
N ILE A 27 -11.62 15.28 -4.06
CA ILE A 27 -10.59 16.26 -3.66
C ILE A 27 -10.29 17.28 -4.75
N ASN A 28 -11.05 17.30 -5.84
CA ASN A 28 -10.83 18.13 -7.03
C ASN A 28 -9.44 17.93 -7.65
N LEU A 29 -8.94 16.70 -7.67
CA LEU A 29 -7.73 16.34 -8.39
C LEU A 29 -8.11 15.98 -9.82
N GLU A 30 -7.68 16.78 -10.77
CA GLU A 30 -7.92 16.57 -12.18
C GLU A 30 -6.70 15.92 -12.83
N ILE A 31 -6.95 14.80 -13.52
CA ILE A 31 -5.94 14.07 -14.28
C ILE A 31 -6.29 14.20 -15.75
N ASN A 32 -5.39 14.74 -16.55
CA ASN A 32 -5.60 14.82 -18.00
C ASN A 32 -5.27 13.46 -18.64
N LYS A 33 -6.33 12.73 -19.06
CA LYS A 33 -6.21 11.40 -19.66
C LYS A 33 -5.42 11.41 -20.94
N GLU A 34 -5.71 12.37 -21.84
CA GLU A 34 -5.09 12.48 -23.15
C GLU A 34 -3.58 12.73 -23.05
N LYS A 35 -3.17 13.64 -22.15
CA LYS A 35 -1.74 13.89 -21.90
C LYS A 35 -1.05 12.69 -21.27
N LEU A 36 -1.77 11.92 -20.44
CA LEU A 36 -1.20 10.73 -19.83
C LEU A 36 -1.02 9.61 -20.87
N GLU A 37 -2.00 9.43 -21.75
CA GLU A 37 -1.91 8.50 -22.87
C GLU A 37 -0.79 8.88 -23.85
N GLU A 38 -0.67 10.18 -24.17
CA GLU A 38 0.40 10.70 -25.02
C GLU A 38 1.79 10.48 -24.38
N ALA A 39 1.93 10.76 -23.09
CA ALA A 39 3.20 10.62 -22.38
C ALA A 39 3.64 9.16 -22.20
N LEU A 40 2.70 8.24 -22.07
CA LEU A 40 2.98 6.82 -21.83
C LEU A 40 2.88 5.94 -23.08
N GLY A 41 2.22 6.43 -24.14
CA GLY A 41 2.00 5.69 -25.38
C GLY A 41 1.12 4.46 -25.27
N VAL A 42 0.38 4.33 -24.17
CA VAL A 42 -0.52 3.19 -23.89
C VAL A 42 -1.92 3.70 -23.59
N PRO A 43 -2.96 2.87 -23.80
CA PRO A 43 -4.30 3.20 -23.37
C PRO A 43 -4.36 3.40 -21.85
N VAL A 44 -5.05 4.45 -21.43
CA VAL A 44 -5.29 4.77 -20.02
C VAL A 44 -6.79 4.69 -19.74
N ILE A 45 -7.18 3.87 -18.78
CA ILE A 45 -8.56 3.73 -18.37
C ILE A 45 -8.74 4.21 -16.94
N PHE A 46 -9.65 5.14 -16.74
CA PHE A 46 -10.01 5.60 -15.40
C PHE A 46 -11.04 4.65 -14.79
N LEU A 47 -10.72 4.16 -13.58
CA LEU A 47 -11.49 3.13 -12.91
C LEU A 47 -11.96 3.59 -11.53
N SER A 48 -13.12 3.11 -11.14
CA SER A 48 -13.55 3.05 -9.74
C SER A 48 -14.18 1.70 -9.48
N THR A 49 -13.48 0.83 -8.78
CA THR A 49 -14.00 -0.50 -8.41
C THR A 49 -15.23 -0.38 -7.49
N LYS A 50 -15.34 0.70 -6.74
CA LYS A 50 -16.48 0.99 -5.86
C LYS A 50 -17.77 1.30 -6.64
N THR A 51 -17.66 2.12 -7.68
CA THR A 51 -18.80 2.55 -8.51
C THR A 51 -18.95 1.70 -9.78
N LYS A 52 -18.01 0.80 -10.06
CA LYS A 52 -17.89 0.03 -11.31
C LYS A 52 -17.68 0.89 -12.55
N GLU A 53 -17.31 2.16 -12.37
CA GLU A 53 -16.98 3.07 -13.47
C GLU A 53 -15.74 2.57 -14.22
N GLY A 54 -15.74 2.65 -15.55
CA GLY A 54 -14.61 2.31 -16.42
C GLY A 54 -14.35 0.81 -16.60
N VAL A 55 -15.05 -0.08 -15.89
CA VAL A 55 -14.81 -1.53 -15.98
C VAL A 55 -15.12 -2.07 -17.38
N ASN A 56 -16.24 -1.67 -17.99
CA ASN A 56 -16.60 -2.09 -19.34
C ASN A 56 -15.60 -1.53 -20.36
N GLU A 57 -15.22 -0.26 -20.24
CA GLU A 57 -14.21 0.36 -21.10
C GLU A 57 -12.87 -0.39 -21.02
N LEU A 58 -12.46 -0.83 -19.82
CA LEU A 58 -11.26 -1.64 -19.64
C LEU A 58 -11.37 -2.99 -20.39
N LEU A 59 -12.50 -3.68 -20.24
CA LEU A 59 -12.73 -4.96 -20.92
C LEU A 59 -12.72 -4.79 -22.44
N ASP A 60 -13.42 -3.79 -22.96
CA ASP A 60 -13.45 -3.51 -24.39
C ASP A 60 -12.06 -3.15 -24.91
N THR A 61 -11.30 -2.38 -24.14
CA THR A 61 -9.92 -2.03 -24.50
C THR A 61 -9.03 -3.27 -24.52
N ILE A 62 -9.13 -4.18 -23.57
CA ILE A 62 -8.38 -5.43 -23.54
C ILE A 62 -8.65 -6.27 -24.78
N TYR A 63 -9.93 -6.39 -25.20
CA TYR A 63 -10.31 -7.17 -26.37
C TYR A 63 -9.85 -6.53 -27.69
N GLN A 64 -9.78 -5.21 -27.75
CA GLN A 64 -9.43 -4.46 -28.96
C GLN A 64 -7.93 -4.09 -29.01
N TYR A 65 -7.18 -4.32 -27.93
CA TYR A 65 -5.82 -3.88 -27.83
C TYR A 65 -4.91 -4.68 -28.75
N ASN A 66 -4.49 -4.03 -29.83
CA ASN A 66 -3.45 -4.51 -30.69
C ASN A 66 -2.15 -3.78 -30.37
N ASN A 67 -1.04 -4.51 -30.42
CA ASN A 67 0.31 -4.04 -30.14
C ASN A 67 0.56 -2.64 -30.71
N ARG A 68 0.88 -1.68 -29.85
CA ARG A 68 1.34 -0.35 -30.26
C ARG A 68 2.87 -0.31 -30.23
N GLU A 69 3.43 0.64 -30.97
CA GLU A 69 4.87 0.88 -30.93
C GLU A 69 5.29 1.29 -29.51
N TYR A 70 6.41 0.72 -29.07
CA TYR A 70 7.02 1.05 -27.80
C TYR A 70 7.52 2.51 -27.82
N ILE A 71 7.12 3.28 -26.81
CA ILE A 71 7.66 4.64 -26.59
C ILE A 71 8.88 4.53 -25.67
N ASP A 72 10.00 5.07 -26.11
CA ASP A 72 11.22 5.12 -25.30
C ASP A 72 11.02 6.00 -24.06
N ILE A 73 11.10 5.39 -22.89
CA ILE A 73 11.12 6.10 -21.63
C ILE A 73 12.44 6.84 -21.48
N LEU A 74 12.35 8.12 -21.11
CA LEU A 74 13.53 8.96 -20.93
C LEU A 74 14.21 8.61 -19.60
N HIS A 75 15.26 7.82 -19.68
CA HIS A 75 16.07 7.43 -18.53
C HIS A 75 17.16 8.45 -18.18
N THR A 76 17.77 8.30 -17.01
CA THR A 76 18.97 9.04 -16.65
C THR A 76 20.08 8.73 -17.66
N LYS A 77 20.95 9.72 -17.95
CA LYS A 77 22.06 9.54 -18.91
C LYS A 77 22.88 8.28 -18.67
N LYS A 78 23.07 7.90 -17.41
CA LYS A 78 23.84 6.73 -17.00
C LYS A 78 23.17 5.43 -17.46
N LEU A 79 21.87 5.31 -17.23
CA LEU A 79 21.07 4.15 -17.66
C LEU A 79 20.87 4.16 -19.17
N GLN A 80 20.64 5.31 -19.79
CA GLN A 80 20.50 5.44 -21.23
C GLN A 80 21.76 4.96 -21.96
N ASN A 81 22.94 5.39 -21.55
CA ASN A 81 24.20 4.94 -22.13
C ASN A 81 24.39 3.41 -22.05
N TYR A 82 23.89 2.78 -21.00
CA TYR A 82 23.91 1.31 -20.86
C TYR A 82 22.96 0.65 -21.86
N LEU A 83 21.74 1.16 -21.97
CA LEU A 83 20.72 0.63 -22.88
C LEU A 83 21.15 0.79 -24.32
N ASP A 84 21.69 1.95 -24.71
CA ASP A 84 22.18 2.23 -26.05
C ASP A 84 23.39 1.35 -26.43
N TRP A 85 24.32 1.14 -25.51
CA TRP A 85 25.44 0.26 -25.73
C TRP A 85 25.04 -1.19 -25.98
N ALA A 86 23.99 -1.65 -25.33
CA ALA A 86 23.57 -3.05 -25.38
C ALA A 86 22.45 -3.30 -26.41
N ARG A 87 21.89 -2.24 -27.03
CA ARG A 87 20.70 -2.28 -27.89
C ARG A 87 20.79 -3.30 -29.01
N ASP A 88 21.95 -3.40 -29.64
CA ASP A 88 22.15 -4.30 -30.79
C ASP A 88 22.44 -5.75 -30.42
N LYS A 89 22.60 -6.03 -29.12
CA LYS A 89 23.07 -7.32 -28.62
C LYS A 89 22.06 -8.07 -27.80
N ILE A 90 21.24 -7.36 -27.05
CA ILE A 90 20.30 -7.92 -26.09
C ILE A 90 19.02 -7.11 -26.16
N PRO A 91 17.84 -7.75 -26.16
CA PRO A 91 16.56 -7.05 -26.06
C PRO A 91 16.49 -6.17 -24.81
N ARG A 92 15.94 -4.97 -24.94
CA ARG A 92 15.87 -3.97 -23.86
C ARG A 92 15.23 -4.52 -22.59
N ASN A 93 14.11 -5.21 -22.71
CA ASN A 93 13.41 -5.84 -21.58
C ASN A 93 14.30 -6.82 -20.80
N MET A 94 15.13 -7.59 -21.50
CA MET A 94 16.08 -8.50 -20.86
C MET A 94 17.23 -7.73 -20.17
N LEU A 95 17.64 -6.58 -20.72
CA LEU A 95 18.66 -5.74 -20.10
C LEU A 95 18.17 -5.13 -18.79
N ILE A 96 16.97 -4.58 -18.77
CA ILE A 96 16.35 -4.03 -17.57
C ILE A 96 16.13 -5.15 -16.54
N TYR A 97 15.58 -6.28 -16.95
CA TYR A 97 15.39 -7.44 -16.07
C TYR A 97 16.70 -7.90 -15.42
N ALA A 98 17.79 -7.94 -16.20
CA ALA A 98 19.11 -8.32 -15.71
C ALA A 98 19.71 -7.36 -14.68
N LEU A 99 19.30 -6.09 -14.63
CA LEU A 99 19.72 -5.14 -13.60
C LEU A 99 19.08 -5.41 -12.25
N PHE A 100 17.87 -5.97 -12.25
CA PHE A 100 17.13 -6.29 -11.00
C PHE A 100 17.46 -7.69 -10.48
N HIS A 101 17.80 -8.64 -11.37
CA HIS A 101 18.01 -10.05 -11.02
C HIS A 101 19.46 -10.46 -11.23
N ASP A 102 20.21 -10.56 -10.14
CA ASP A 102 21.65 -10.84 -10.16
C ASP A 102 21.99 -12.21 -10.77
N ASP A 103 21.10 -13.19 -10.64
CA ASP A 103 21.28 -14.56 -11.15
C ASP A 103 20.98 -14.70 -12.65
N TYR A 104 20.37 -13.68 -13.26
CA TYR A 104 20.00 -13.73 -14.66
C TYR A 104 21.11 -13.17 -15.55
N VAL A 105 21.77 -14.03 -16.30
CA VAL A 105 22.77 -13.67 -17.30
C VAL A 105 22.25 -14.04 -18.69
N PRO A 106 21.68 -13.11 -19.46
CA PRO A 106 21.04 -13.41 -20.74
C PRO A 106 22.01 -13.81 -21.86
N VAL A 107 23.33 -13.69 -21.64
CA VAL A 107 24.35 -14.02 -22.64
C VAL A 107 25.59 -14.60 -21.99
N ASN A 108 26.08 -15.68 -22.57
CA ASN A 108 27.31 -16.34 -22.17
C ASN A 108 28.48 -15.36 -22.00
N ASN A 109 28.97 -15.21 -20.79
CA ASN A 109 30.28 -14.70 -20.43
C ASN A 109 30.62 -13.27 -20.89
N ASN A 110 29.70 -12.31 -20.77
CA ASN A 110 29.99 -10.96 -21.23
C ASN A 110 30.60 -10.12 -20.08
N LYS A 111 31.96 -10.04 -20.04
CA LYS A 111 32.73 -9.20 -19.09
C LYS A 111 32.23 -7.75 -19.03
N ARG A 112 31.63 -7.25 -20.12
CA ARG A 112 31.09 -5.89 -20.18
C ARG A 112 29.74 -5.78 -19.45
N LEU A 113 28.90 -6.83 -19.46
CA LEU A 113 27.66 -6.85 -18.70
C LEU A 113 27.96 -6.83 -17.18
N SER A 114 28.96 -7.57 -16.73
CA SER A 114 29.39 -7.54 -15.34
C SER A 114 29.97 -6.17 -14.94
N PHE A 115 30.67 -5.50 -15.86
CA PHE A 115 31.15 -4.13 -15.63
C PHE A 115 29.99 -3.14 -15.45
N PHE A 116 28.94 -3.19 -16.31
CA PHE A 116 27.80 -2.31 -16.18
C PHE A 116 26.95 -2.59 -14.93
N ARG A 117 26.81 -3.85 -14.54
CA ARG A 117 26.19 -4.23 -13.24
C ARG A 117 26.93 -3.63 -12.05
N HIS A 118 28.24 -3.52 -12.14
CA HIS A 118 29.03 -2.87 -11.09
C HIS A 118 28.90 -1.34 -11.12
N TYR A 119 28.68 -0.78 -12.30
CA TYR A 119 28.59 0.67 -12.51
C TYR A 119 27.18 1.24 -12.30
N ILE A 120 26.12 0.48 -12.60
CA ILE A 120 24.73 0.87 -12.43
C ILE A 120 24.16 0.12 -11.22
N SER A 121 23.86 0.85 -10.17
CA SER A 121 23.18 0.28 -9.00
C SER A 121 21.67 0.15 -9.24
N LYS A 122 21.02 -0.74 -8.49
CA LYS A 122 19.53 -0.83 -8.49
C LYS A 122 18.90 0.52 -8.13
N MET A 123 19.56 1.31 -7.29
CA MET A 123 19.10 2.64 -6.91
C MET A 123 19.13 3.63 -8.08
N ASP A 124 20.15 3.59 -8.96
CA ASP A 124 20.19 4.43 -10.16
C ASP A 124 19.00 4.16 -11.09
N VAL A 125 18.56 2.90 -11.17
CA VAL A 125 17.40 2.49 -11.97
C VAL A 125 16.09 3.02 -11.36
N VAL A 126 15.91 2.81 -10.05
CA VAL A 126 14.74 3.30 -9.31
C VAL A 126 14.66 4.83 -9.37
N GLU A 127 15.78 5.54 -9.20
CA GLU A 127 15.84 7.00 -9.30
C GLU A 127 15.46 7.48 -10.72
N SER A 128 15.86 6.73 -11.74
CA SER A 128 15.49 7.03 -13.13
C SER A 128 13.96 6.97 -13.33
N TYR A 129 13.31 5.90 -12.85
CA TYR A 129 11.84 5.79 -12.92
C TYR A 129 11.14 6.86 -12.09
N HIS A 130 11.65 7.14 -10.88
CA HIS A 130 11.11 8.20 -10.04
C HIS A 130 11.12 9.56 -10.74
N ASN A 131 12.25 9.94 -11.33
CA ASN A 131 12.40 11.22 -12.02
C ASN A 131 11.50 11.28 -13.28
N CYS A 132 11.42 10.19 -14.04
CA CYS A 132 10.53 10.10 -15.20
C CYS A 132 9.05 10.24 -14.76
N ALA A 133 8.63 9.48 -13.77
CA ALA A 133 7.28 9.55 -13.23
C ALA A 133 6.92 10.94 -12.72
N LYS A 134 7.83 11.60 -12.00
CA LYS A 134 7.66 12.97 -11.51
C LYS A 134 7.44 13.97 -12.63
N ASN A 135 8.20 13.85 -13.71
CA ASN A 135 8.05 14.73 -14.88
C ASN A 135 6.70 14.52 -15.58
N ILE A 136 6.27 13.26 -15.75
CA ILE A 136 4.97 12.93 -16.33
C ILE A 136 3.85 13.49 -15.46
N ILE A 137 3.91 13.25 -14.14
CA ILE A 137 2.91 13.72 -13.19
C ILE A 137 2.80 15.25 -13.22
N ALA A 138 3.92 15.97 -13.25
CA ALA A 138 3.92 17.43 -13.29
C ALA A 138 3.19 18.02 -14.54
N ASN A 139 3.20 17.29 -15.66
CA ASN A 139 2.56 17.71 -16.90
C ASN A 139 1.08 17.28 -17.00
N VAL A 140 0.70 16.22 -16.29
CA VAL A 140 -0.61 15.56 -16.40
C VAL A 140 -1.58 15.99 -15.32
N LEU A 141 -1.06 16.27 -14.10
CA LEU A 141 -1.89 16.64 -12.96
C LEU A 141 -2.15 18.15 -12.90
N ASP A 142 -3.41 18.53 -12.82
CA ASP A 142 -3.79 19.86 -12.36
C ASP A 142 -4.14 19.82 -10.86
N SER A 143 -3.18 20.24 -10.04
CA SER A 143 -3.32 20.27 -8.57
C SER A 143 -3.73 21.65 -8.02
N ARG A 144 -3.97 22.65 -8.88
CA ARG A 144 -4.26 24.03 -8.45
C ARG A 144 -5.50 24.17 -7.57
N ASN A 145 -6.46 23.29 -7.77
CA ASN A 145 -7.76 23.31 -7.07
C ASN A 145 -7.96 22.15 -6.09
N VAL A 146 -6.91 21.42 -5.75
CA VAL A 146 -7.01 20.27 -4.84
C VAL A 146 -7.49 20.72 -3.46
N LYS A 147 -8.62 20.19 -3.04
CA LYS A 147 -9.18 20.42 -1.70
C LYS A 147 -8.62 19.38 -0.74
N GLU A 148 -7.65 19.75 0.06
CA GLU A 148 -7.27 18.92 1.20
C GLU A 148 -8.44 18.84 2.19
N LYS A 149 -8.84 17.63 2.56
CA LYS A 149 -9.84 17.45 3.62
C LYS A 149 -9.31 18.05 4.91
N LYS A 150 -10.19 18.77 5.64
CA LYS A 150 -9.82 19.36 6.95
C LYS A 150 -9.27 18.29 7.92
N SER A 151 -9.80 17.09 7.87
CA SER A 151 -9.29 15.93 8.61
C SER A 151 -7.83 15.62 8.30
N ASP A 152 -7.45 15.64 7.01
CA ASP A 152 -6.09 15.31 6.58
C ASP A 152 -5.10 16.38 7.01
N LYS A 153 -5.49 17.66 6.97
CA LYS A 153 -4.71 18.77 7.53
C LYS A 153 -4.46 18.61 9.04
N ILE A 154 -5.52 18.24 9.77
CA ILE A 154 -5.42 18.02 11.22
C ILE A 154 -4.53 16.81 11.49
N LEU A 155 -4.74 15.69 10.79
CA LEU A 155 -3.92 14.48 10.94
C LEU A 155 -2.45 14.76 10.57
N ASN A 156 -2.18 15.44 9.48
CA ASN A 156 -0.84 15.83 9.08
C ASN A 156 -0.18 16.73 10.14
N PHE A 157 -0.91 17.73 10.67
CA PHE A 157 -0.39 18.57 11.73
C PHE A 157 -0.09 17.79 13.00
N LEU A 158 -0.98 16.87 13.40
CA LEU A 158 -0.83 16.07 14.61
C LEU A 158 0.31 15.06 14.51
N PHE A 159 0.49 14.38 13.36
CA PHE A 159 1.42 13.26 13.23
C PHE A 159 2.72 13.59 12.48
N SER A 160 2.72 14.62 11.63
CA SER A 160 3.93 14.97 10.86
C SER A 160 4.86 15.94 11.58
N SER A 161 4.38 16.70 12.55
CA SER A 161 5.20 17.61 13.33
C SER A 161 5.84 16.92 14.53
N LYS A 162 7.17 16.98 14.63
CA LYS A 162 7.92 16.43 15.77
C LYS A 162 7.49 17.03 17.12
N PHE A 163 7.00 18.26 17.12
CA PHE A 163 6.55 18.96 18.33
C PHE A 163 5.17 18.53 18.82
N THR A 164 4.31 18.05 17.93
CA THR A 164 2.94 17.61 18.27
C THR A 164 2.84 16.10 18.42
N SER A 165 3.61 15.33 17.67
CA SER A 165 3.55 13.87 17.70
C SER A 165 4.02 13.29 19.03
N ILE A 166 5.08 13.86 19.65
CA ILE A 166 5.61 13.36 20.93
C ILE A 166 4.60 13.53 22.09
N PRO A 167 4.03 14.72 22.34
CA PRO A 167 2.99 14.87 23.38
C PRO A 167 1.75 14.02 23.13
N ILE A 168 1.33 13.87 21.88
CA ILE A 168 0.19 13.00 21.53
C ILE A 168 0.50 11.53 21.86
N LEU A 169 1.71 11.07 21.53
CA LEU A 169 2.15 9.71 21.88
C LEU A 169 2.10 9.48 23.40
N ILE A 170 2.58 10.46 24.18
CA ILE A 170 2.57 10.41 25.65
C ILE A 170 1.10 10.33 26.17
N VAL A 171 0.23 11.20 25.69
CA VAL A 171 -1.20 11.18 26.07
C VAL A 171 -1.85 9.85 25.71
N PHE A 172 -1.55 9.31 24.51
CA PHE A 172 -2.06 8.02 24.07
C PHE A 172 -1.56 6.86 24.93
N LEU A 173 -0.30 6.91 25.34
CA LEU A 173 0.28 5.93 26.26
C LEU A 173 -0.37 5.99 27.64
N PHE A 174 -0.59 7.18 28.20
CA PHE A 174 -1.35 7.36 29.43
C PHE A 174 -2.79 6.87 29.32
N PHE A 175 -3.43 7.12 28.17
CA PHE A 175 -4.79 6.62 27.93
C PHE A 175 -4.84 5.08 27.91
N ILE A 176 -3.88 4.42 27.23
CA ILE A 176 -3.78 2.96 27.24
C ILE A 176 -3.58 2.42 28.65
N LEU A 177 -2.67 3.02 29.42
CA LEU A 177 -2.42 2.61 30.80
C LEU A 177 -3.67 2.80 31.67
N TRP A 178 -4.36 3.94 31.55
CA TRP A 178 -5.59 4.19 32.27
C TRP A 178 -6.69 3.17 31.92
N VAL A 179 -6.91 2.92 30.64
CA VAL A 179 -7.86 1.90 30.16
C VAL A 179 -7.49 0.52 30.70
N SER A 180 -6.21 0.14 30.61
CA SER A 180 -5.73 -1.16 31.07
C SER A 180 -5.99 -1.37 32.58
N ILE A 181 -5.74 -0.37 33.39
CA ILE A 181 -5.96 -0.42 34.83
C ILE A 181 -7.47 -0.44 35.15
N SER A 182 -8.25 0.43 34.51
CA SER A 182 -9.68 0.55 34.75
C SER A 182 -10.47 -0.69 34.31
N PHE A 183 -10.16 -1.18 33.09
CA PHE A 183 -10.82 -2.39 32.58
C PHE A 183 -10.37 -3.67 33.24
N SER A 184 -9.20 -3.72 33.84
CA SER A 184 -8.75 -4.91 34.58
C SER A 184 -9.48 -5.05 35.92
N ASN A 185 -9.68 -3.96 36.62
CA ASN A 185 -10.23 -3.98 38.01
C ASN A 185 -11.75 -3.97 38.03
N GLU A 186 -12.41 -3.12 37.24
CA GLU A 186 -13.87 -2.97 37.28
C GLU A 186 -14.64 -4.23 36.85
N PRO A 187 -14.35 -4.90 35.75
CA PRO A 187 -15.02 -6.13 35.36
C PRO A 187 -14.77 -7.27 36.36
N SER A 188 -13.55 -7.36 36.91
CA SER A 188 -13.24 -8.38 37.93
C SER A 188 -14.03 -8.16 39.20
N ASN A 189 -14.13 -6.92 39.70
CA ASN A 189 -14.92 -6.56 40.85
C ASN A 189 -16.44 -6.79 40.64
N TRP A 190 -16.91 -6.45 39.41
CA TRP A 190 -18.28 -6.69 39.02
C TRP A 190 -18.60 -8.19 38.98
N LEU A 191 -17.75 -8.98 38.39
CA LEU A 191 -17.89 -10.44 38.31
C LEU A 191 -17.86 -11.08 39.68
N PHE A 192 -16.92 -10.68 40.53
CA PHE A 192 -16.83 -11.14 41.92
C PHE A 192 -18.08 -10.78 42.71
N SER A 193 -18.60 -9.56 42.59
CA SER A 193 -19.83 -9.13 43.22
C SER A 193 -21.06 -9.89 42.73
N PHE A 194 -21.07 -10.23 41.43
CA PHE A 194 -22.12 -11.07 40.86
C PHE A 194 -22.11 -12.48 41.48
N PHE A 195 -20.93 -13.11 41.57
CA PHE A 195 -20.82 -14.41 42.23
C PHE A 195 -21.25 -14.38 43.68
N LEU A 196 -20.82 -13.38 44.43
CA LEU A 196 -21.27 -13.25 45.86
C LEU A 196 -22.78 -13.07 45.98
N LYS A 197 -23.42 -12.32 45.08
CA LYS A 197 -24.88 -12.15 45.09
C LYS A 197 -25.64 -13.43 44.72
N THR A 198 -25.06 -14.28 43.90
CA THR A 198 -25.69 -15.54 43.47
C THR A 198 -25.43 -16.69 44.43
N GLU A 199 -24.51 -16.56 45.42
CA GLU A 199 -24.17 -17.58 46.41
C GLU A 199 -25.39 -17.98 47.22
N GLN A 200 -26.12 -17.04 47.85
CA GLN A 200 -27.27 -17.31 48.69
C GLN A 200 -28.45 -17.98 47.99
N PRO A 201 -28.89 -17.52 46.81
CA PRO A 201 -29.93 -18.22 46.07
C PRO A 201 -29.48 -19.60 45.58
N LEU A 202 -28.21 -19.79 45.22
CA LEU A 202 -27.68 -21.09 44.80
C LEU A 202 -27.70 -22.11 45.95
N ILE A 203 -27.28 -21.71 47.17
CA ILE A 203 -27.35 -22.55 48.38
C ILE A 203 -28.79 -22.98 48.62
N LYS A 204 -29.77 -22.08 48.51
CA LYS A 204 -31.18 -22.42 48.70
C LYS A 204 -31.71 -23.41 47.64
N VAL A 205 -31.35 -23.23 46.39
CA VAL A 205 -31.77 -24.13 45.30
C VAL A 205 -31.13 -25.50 45.43
N LEU A 206 -29.88 -25.58 45.90
CA LEU A 206 -29.11 -26.82 46.02
C LEU A 206 -29.23 -27.46 47.42
N SER A 207 -30.05 -26.92 48.29
CA SER A 207 -30.25 -27.44 49.69
C SER A 207 -30.81 -28.86 49.74
N PHE A 208 -31.29 -29.42 48.63
CA PHE A 208 -31.73 -30.82 48.53
C PHE A 208 -30.59 -31.82 48.43
N ILE A 209 -29.35 -31.34 48.16
CA ILE A 209 -28.15 -32.19 48.00
C ILE A 209 -27.55 -32.48 49.39
N PRO A 210 -27.20 -33.74 49.73
CA PRO A 210 -26.57 -34.05 50.99
C PRO A 210 -25.28 -33.28 51.22
N GLU A 211 -25.06 -32.80 52.44
CA GLU A 211 -23.95 -31.92 52.83
C GLU A 211 -22.56 -32.47 52.46
N PHE A 212 -22.39 -33.79 52.53
CA PHE A 212 -21.10 -34.40 52.22
C PHE A 212 -20.70 -34.31 50.73
N ILE A 213 -21.67 -34.10 49.84
CA ILE A 213 -21.45 -33.85 48.41
C ILE A 213 -21.43 -32.34 48.14
N PHE A 214 -22.32 -31.59 48.75
CA PHE A 214 -22.48 -30.17 48.56
C PHE A 214 -21.25 -29.37 48.98
N ASN A 215 -20.73 -29.65 50.16
CA ASN A 215 -19.60 -28.89 50.72
C ASN A 215 -18.32 -28.92 49.85
N PRO A 216 -17.78 -30.06 49.43
CA PRO A 216 -16.58 -30.07 48.62
C PRO A 216 -16.82 -29.51 47.19
N LEU A 217 -18.01 -29.71 46.66
CA LEU A 217 -18.34 -29.23 45.31
C LEU A 217 -18.59 -27.74 45.26
N PHE A 218 -19.29 -27.20 46.27
CA PHE A 218 -19.64 -25.79 46.32
C PHE A 218 -18.50 -24.93 46.87
N TYR A 219 -17.96 -25.27 48.02
CA TYR A 219 -16.89 -24.49 48.64
C TYR A 219 -15.52 -24.75 48.03
N GLY A 220 -15.31 -25.90 47.39
CA GLY A 220 -14.05 -26.23 46.72
C GLY A 220 -13.99 -25.73 45.27
N GLY A 221 -15.13 -25.62 44.59
CA GLY A 221 -15.18 -25.25 43.17
C GLY A 221 -15.76 -23.88 42.89
N TYR A 222 -16.74 -23.42 43.69
CA TYR A 222 -17.41 -22.12 43.46
C TYR A 222 -16.72 -20.97 44.19
N ARG A 223 -16.19 -21.18 45.39
CA ARG A 223 -15.59 -20.15 46.23
C ARG A 223 -14.05 -20.23 46.18
#